data_a5043034b52872d3d747a9577dc87f3b
#
_entry.id   a5043034b52872d3d747a9577dc87f3b
#
_cell.length_a   1.000
_cell.length_b   1.000
_cell.length_c   1.000
_cell.angle_alpha   90.00
_cell.angle_beta   90.00
_cell.angle_gamma   90.00
#
_symmetry.space_group_name_H-M   'P 1'
#
loop_
_entity.id
_entity.type
_entity.pdbx_description
1 polymer ?
#
loop_
_entity_poly.entity_id
_entity_poly.type
_entity_poly.pdbx_seq_one_letter_code
_entity_poly.pdbx_strand_id
1 'polypeptide(L)'
;MENFDYVIIGAGSAGCVLANRLSENSNNKVVLIEAGGKDNYPWIHIPVGYFKTMHNPSVDWCYKTEPDASMNNRSIRYPRGKTLGGSSSINGLLYIRGQSRDYDIWRQLGNTGWGWDDVLPYFITVSYTHLTLPTRLL
;
A
#
# COMPACT_ATOMS: atom_id res chain seq x y z
N MET A 1 -23.51 21.11 6.54
CA MET A 1 -22.81 19.80 6.36
C MET A 1 -22.04 19.87 5.06
N GLU A 2 -20.77 19.51 5.08
CA GLU A 2 -20.04 19.33 3.82
C GLU A 2 -20.47 18.02 3.18
N ASN A 3 -20.77 18.04 1.89
CA ASN A 3 -21.11 16.87 1.11
C ASN A 3 -19.89 16.46 0.26
N PHE A 4 -19.58 15.19 0.25
CA PHE A 4 -18.53 14.60 -0.58
C PHE A 4 -19.13 13.61 -1.56
N ASP A 5 -18.59 13.56 -2.78
CA ASP A 5 -18.98 12.59 -3.79
C ASP A 5 -18.29 11.22 -3.53
N TYR A 6 -17.08 11.26 -2.98
CA TYR A 6 -16.29 10.07 -2.66
C TYR A 6 -15.68 10.16 -1.27
N VAL A 7 -15.82 9.08 -0.50
CA VAL A 7 -15.18 8.89 0.80
C VAL A 7 -14.23 7.70 0.70
N ILE A 8 -12.93 7.95 0.86
CA ILE A 8 -11.88 6.93 0.80
C ILE A 8 -11.39 6.68 2.22
N ILE A 9 -11.44 5.44 2.68
CA ILE A 9 -11.02 5.03 4.01
C ILE A 9 -9.66 4.35 3.92
N GLY A 10 -8.65 4.95 4.54
CA GLY A 10 -7.27 4.53 4.56
C GLY A 10 -6.40 5.22 3.50
N ALA A 11 -5.39 5.95 3.96
CA ALA A 11 -4.41 6.64 3.12
C ALA A 11 -3.16 5.79 2.86
N GLY A 12 -3.34 4.50 2.63
CA GLY A 12 -2.30 3.60 2.13
C GLY A 12 -2.12 3.72 0.61
N SER A 13 -1.33 2.84 0.02
CA SER A 13 -1.00 2.88 -1.42
C SER A 13 -2.24 2.93 -2.31
N ALA A 14 -3.25 2.10 -2.05
CA ALA A 14 -4.48 2.06 -2.84
C ALA A 14 -5.33 3.32 -2.66
N GLY A 15 -5.52 3.76 -1.40
CA GLY A 15 -6.33 4.94 -1.11
C GLY A 15 -5.72 6.22 -1.66
N CYS A 16 -4.41 6.37 -1.61
CA CYS A 16 -3.71 7.50 -2.22
C CYS A 16 -3.88 7.54 -3.74
N VAL A 17 -3.81 6.38 -4.42
CA VAL A 17 -4.05 6.29 -5.87
C VAL A 17 -5.48 6.67 -6.21
N LEU A 18 -6.46 6.13 -5.47
CA LEU A 18 -7.88 6.47 -5.67
C LEU A 18 -8.14 7.96 -5.44
N ALA A 19 -7.60 8.52 -4.35
CA ALA A 19 -7.74 9.94 -4.05
C ALA A 19 -7.20 10.81 -5.18
N ASN A 20 -5.99 10.49 -5.67
CA ASN A 20 -5.38 11.20 -6.78
C ASN A 20 -6.23 11.12 -8.05
N ARG A 21 -6.63 9.92 -8.47
CA ARG A 21 -7.36 9.71 -9.72
C ARG A 21 -8.77 10.30 -9.70
N LEU A 22 -9.49 10.15 -8.59
CA LEU A 22 -10.85 10.69 -8.47
C LEU A 22 -10.86 12.22 -8.40
N SER A 23 -9.83 12.83 -7.81
CA SER A 23 -9.70 14.29 -7.70
C SER A 23 -9.14 14.96 -8.97
N GLU A 24 -8.69 14.21 -9.98
CA GLU A 24 -8.32 14.76 -11.29
C GLU A 24 -9.51 15.51 -11.94
N ASN A 25 -10.72 15.03 -11.72
CA ASN A 25 -11.93 15.78 -12.08
C ASN A 25 -12.25 16.78 -10.94
N SER A 26 -12.05 18.06 -11.22
CA SER A 26 -12.28 19.15 -10.26
C SER A 26 -13.73 19.30 -9.77
N ASN A 27 -14.68 18.65 -10.44
CA ASN A 27 -16.07 18.61 -9.99
C ASN A 27 -16.30 17.61 -8.85
N ASN A 28 -15.39 16.66 -8.67
CA ASN A 28 -15.50 15.67 -7.62
C ASN A 28 -14.96 16.21 -6.29
N LYS A 29 -15.78 16.12 -5.25
CA LYS A 29 -15.36 16.36 -3.87
C LYS A 29 -14.93 15.04 -3.24
N VAL A 30 -13.64 14.86 -3.04
CA VAL A 30 -13.06 13.63 -2.50
C VAL A 30 -12.52 13.88 -1.10
N VAL A 31 -12.91 13.03 -0.14
CA VAL A 31 -12.31 13.02 1.20
C VAL A 31 -11.55 11.72 1.42
N LEU A 32 -10.32 11.84 1.93
CA LEU A 32 -9.47 10.73 2.33
C LEU A 32 -9.32 10.73 3.85
N ILE A 33 -9.73 9.63 4.48
CA ILE A 33 -9.72 9.48 5.94
C ILE A 33 -8.65 8.45 6.31
N GLU A 34 -7.72 8.83 7.19
CA GLU A 34 -6.67 7.97 7.71
C GLU A 34 -6.79 7.83 9.22
N ALA A 35 -6.64 6.61 9.73
CA ALA A 35 -6.71 6.33 11.17
C ALA A 35 -5.43 6.72 11.92
N GLY A 36 -4.30 6.72 11.21
CA GLY A 36 -3.00 7.09 11.75
C GLY A 36 -2.72 8.58 11.64
N GLY A 37 -1.60 8.99 12.20
CA GLY A 37 -1.11 10.35 12.12
C GLY A 37 -0.38 10.67 10.82
N LYS A 38 0.24 11.85 10.78
CA LYS A 38 1.15 12.24 9.71
C LYS A 38 2.42 11.35 9.73
N ASP A 39 3.02 11.18 8.58
CA ASP A 39 4.24 10.40 8.36
C ASP A 39 5.53 11.15 8.75
N ASN A 40 5.46 11.97 9.78
CA ASN A 40 6.57 12.81 10.23
C ASN A 40 7.54 12.13 11.20
N TYR A 41 7.35 10.82 11.47
CA TYR A 41 8.30 10.04 12.28
C TYR A 41 9.61 9.86 11.49
N PRO A 42 10.76 10.36 11.99
CA PRO A 42 11.98 10.44 11.16
C PRO A 42 12.44 9.13 10.53
N TRP A 43 12.19 8.01 11.20
CA TRP A 43 12.59 6.70 10.70
C TRP A 43 11.78 6.20 9.50
N ILE A 44 10.62 6.82 9.20
CA ILE A 44 9.87 6.55 7.97
C ILE A 44 10.67 7.00 6.74
N HIS A 45 11.43 8.09 6.86
CA HIS A 45 12.17 8.72 5.75
C HIS A 45 13.61 8.22 5.59
N ILE A 46 14.02 7.26 6.43
CA ILE A 46 15.35 6.65 6.38
C ILE A 46 15.19 5.19 5.99
N PRO A 47 15.81 4.69 4.89
CA PRO A 47 15.58 3.33 4.39
C PRO A 47 15.76 2.23 5.44
N VAL A 48 16.84 2.27 6.24
CA VAL A 48 17.06 1.31 7.34
C VAL A 48 16.06 1.48 8.49
N GLY A 49 15.30 2.57 8.50
CA GLY A 49 14.36 2.91 9.57
C GLY A 49 13.18 1.94 9.69
N TYR A 50 12.92 1.10 8.67
CA TYR A 50 11.84 0.11 8.76
C TYR A 50 11.98 -0.82 9.98
N PHE A 51 13.19 -1.10 10.46
CA PHE A 51 13.43 -1.83 11.70
C PHE A 51 12.95 -1.08 12.96
N LYS A 52 12.79 0.25 12.88
CA LYS A 52 12.30 1.10 13.97
C LYS A 52 10.82 1.42 13.85
N THR A 53 10.26 1.31 12.64
CA THR A 53 8.84 1.57 12.39
C THR A 53 7.99 0.33 12.62
N MET A 54 8.46 -0.87 12.20
CA MET A 54 7.79 -2.13 12.49
C MET A 54 7.69 -2.36 14.00
N HIS A 55 6.49 -2.75 14.44
CA HIS A 55 6.15 -3.00 15.85
C HIS A 55 6.17 -1.75 16.75
N ASN A 56 6.28 -0.56 16.17
CA ASN A 56 6.13 0.68 16.91
C ASN A 56 4.65 1.12 16.89
N PRO A 57 3.94 1.09 18.02
CA PRO A 57 2.50 1.38 18.07
C PRO A 57 2.14 2.82 17.67
N SER A 58 3.11 3.72 17.56
CA SER A 58 2.87 5.08 17.07
C SER A 58 2.59 5.14 15.57
N VAL A 59 3.10 4.16 14.79
CA VAL A 59 3.02 4.11 13.32
C VAL A 59 2.63 2.74 12.77
N ASP A 60 2.45 1.74 13.65
CA ASP A 60 2.09 0.35 13.31
C ASP A 60 0.88 -0.07 14.15
N TRP A 61 -0.06 -0.79 13.54
CA TRP A 61 -1.18 -1.42 14.24
C TRP A 61 -0.74 -2.57 15.17
N CYS A 62 0.46 -3.08 14.98
CA CYS A 62 1.06 -4.18 15.75
C CYS A 62 0.20 -5.46 15.77
N TYR A 63 -0.47 -5.78 14.67
CA TYR A 63 -1.28 -6.98 14.56
C TYR A 63 -0.47 -8.27 14.70
N LYS A 64 -1.17 -9.32 15.07
CA LYS A 64 -0.69 -10.70 15.07
C LYS A 64 -1.73 -11.58 14.40
N THR A 65 -1.27 -12.62 13.70
CA THR A 65 -2.17 -13.63 13.17
C THR A 65 -2.72 -14.50 14.29
N GLU A 66 -3.88 -15.11 14.06
CA GLU A 66 -4.32 -16.23 14.90
C GLU A 66 -3.32 -17.38 14.79
N PRO A 67 -3.21 -18.22 15.83
CA PRO A 67 -2.41 -19.44 15.75
C PRO A 67 -2.90 -20.35 14.63
N ASP A 68 -1.98 -20.85 13.80
CA ASP A 68 -2.30 -21.73 12.68
C ASP A 68 -1.67 -23.11 12.89
N ALA A 69 -2.50 -24.15 12.83
CA ALA A 69 -2.07 -25.54 13.01
C ALA A 69 -1.04 -25.99 11.96
N SER A 70 -1.13 -25.49 10.72
CA SER A 70 -0.17 -25.78 9.65
C SER A 70 1.22 -25.17 9.92
N MET A 71 1.30 -24.21 10.84
CA MET A 71 2.53 -23.52 11.25
C MET A 71 2.93 -23.83 12.71
N ASN A 72 2.63 -25.04 13.20
CA ASN A 72 2.90 -25.45 14.57
C ASN A 72 2.25 -24.53 15.63
N ASN A 73 1.03 -24.11 15.38
CA ASN A 73 0.26 -23.18 16.23
C ASN A 73 0.99 -21.85 16.52
N ARG A 74 1.84 -21.40 15.62
CA ARG A 74 2.51 -20.11 15.77
C ARG A 74 1.57 -18.96 15.42
N SER A 75 1.64 -17.90 16.21
CA SER A 75 1.15 -16.57 15.89
C SER A 75 2.29 -15.72 15.35
N ILE A 76 2.09 -15.13 14.19
CA ILE A 76 3.10 -14.32 13.51
C ILE A 76 2.75 -12.85 13.68
N ARG A 77 3.74 -12.02 13.98
CA ARG A 77 3.58 -10.56 13.94
C ARG A 77 3.34 -10.11 12.51
N TYR A 78 2.34 -9.25 12.35
CA TYR A 78 1.87 -8.81 11.03
C TYR A 78 1.81 -7.29 10.96
N PRO A 79 2.96 -6.61 10.74
CA PRO A 79 3.02 -5.16 10.71
C PRO A 79 2.09 -4.57 9.66
N ARG A 80 1.35 -3.53 10.05
CA ARG A 80 0.49 -2.73 9.17
C ARG A 80 0.59 -1.28 9.58
N GLY A 81 0.92 -0.41 8.62
CA GLY A 81 1.11 1.01 8.90
C GLY A 81 -0.16 1.69 9.39
N LYS A 82 0.01 2.51 10.43
CA LYS A 82 -1.02 3.37 11.03
C LYS A 82 -0.55 4.81 10.92
N THR A 83 -0.46 5.29 9.69
CA THR A 83 0.05 6.63 9.35
C THR A 83 -0.32 6.96 7.91
N LEU A 84 -0.20 8.20 7.48
CA LEU A 84 -0.26 8.57 6.07
C LEU A 84 0.74 7.73 5.26
N GLY A 85 0.30 7.19 4.12
CA GLY A 85 1.03 6.21 3.32
C GLY A 85 0.80 4.76 3.78
N GLY A 86 0.23 4.52 4.96
CA GLY A 86 -0.07 3.19 5.47
C GLY A 86 1.15 2.28 5.52
N SER A 87 1.01 1.03 5.07
CA SER A 87 2.12 0.08 5.08
C SER A 87 3.25 0.44 4.12
N SER A 88 3.04 1.29 3.10
CA SER A 88 4.13 1.78 2.26
C SER A 88 5.09 2.71 3.00
N SER A 89 4.66 3.32 4.11
CA SER A 89 5.51 4.16 4.97
C SER A 89 6.38 3.36 5.94
N ILE A 90 6.10 2.06 6.16
CA ILE A 90 6.82 1.22 7.13
C ILE A 90 7.37 -0.09 6.54
N ASN A 91 7.22 -0.33 5.24
CA ASN A 91 7.66 -1.56 4.59
C ASN A 91 9.20 -1.62 4.45
N GLY A 92 9.71 -2.79 4.08
CA GLY A 92 11.15 -3.04 3.90
C GLY A 92 11.71 -2.54 2.56
N LEU A 93 10.97 -1.74 1.78
CA LEU A 93 11.40 -1.12 0.52
C LEU A 93 11.78 -2.13 -0.57
N LEU A 94 11.27 -3.36 -0.50
CA LEU A 94 11.50 -4.37 -1.52
C LEU A 94 10.44 -4.23 -2.63
N TYR A 95 10.90 -4.13 -3.87
CA TYR A 95 10.05 -4.15 -5.05
C TYR A 95 10.22 -5.47 -5.80
N ILE A 96 9.25 -6.35 -5.68
CA ILE A 96 9.21 -7.64 -6.38
C ILE A 96 7.83 -7.79 -7.01
N ARG A 97 7.79 -8.12 -8.30
CA ARG A 97 6.56 -8.50 -8.98
C ARG A 97 6.28 -9.99 -8.74
N GLY A 98 5.00 -10.36 -8.66
CA GLY A 98 4.59 -11.75 -8.78
C GLY A 98 5.02 -12.33 -10.14
N GLN A 99 5.13 -13.65 -10.22
CA GLN A 99 5.40 -14.34 -11.49
C GLN A 99 4.17 -14.26 -12.39
N SER A 100 4.36 -14.24 -13.70
CA SER A 100 3.27 -14.24 -14.67
C SER A 100 2.25 -15.35 -14.42
N ARG A 101 2.74 -16.53 -14.05
CA ARG A 101 1.91 -17.69 -13.73
C ARG A 101 0.96 -17.46 -12.56
N ASP A 102 1.32 -16.66 -11.56
CA ASP A 102 0.46 -16.38 -10.40
C ASP A 102 -0.82 -15.67 -10.86
N TYR A 103 -0.68 -14.69 -11.74
CA TYR A 103 -1.80 -13.94 -12.31
C TYR A 103 -2.63 -14.77 -13.28
N ASP A 104 -1.97 -15.62 -14.10
CA ASP A 104 -2.67 -16.50 -15.01
C ASP A 104 -3.48 -17.57 -14.27
N ILE A 105 -3.01 -18.04 -13.11
CA ILE A 105 -3.78 -18.90 -12.21
C ILE A 105 -5.01 -18.15 -11.68
N TRP A 106 -4.87 -16.88 -11.28
CA TRP A 106 -6.03 -16.09 -10.85
C TRP A 106 -7.09 -15.98 -11.94
N ARG A 107 -6.67 -15.71 -13.19
CA ARG A 107 -7.58 -15.71 -14.35
C ARG A 107 -8.27 -17.07 -14.53
N GLN A 108 -7.52 -18.16 -14.43
CA GLN A 108 -8.07 -19.53 -14.55
C GLN A 108 -9.08 -19.87 -13.45
N LEU A 109 -8.91 -19.32 -12.26
CA LEU A 109 -9.85 -19.44 -11.14
C LEU A 109 -11.12 -18.57 -11.31
N GLY A 110 -11.30 -17.92 -12.45
CA GLY A 110 -12.48 -17.13 -12.78
C GLY A 110 -12.33 -15.62 -12.61
N ASN A 111 -11.15 -15.13 -12.23
CA ASN A 111 -10.90 -13.69 -12.10
C ASN A 111 -10.51 -13.10 -13.46
N THR A 112 -11.49 -12.92 -14.33
CA THR A 112 -11.29 -12.32 -15.66
C THR A 112 -10.68 -10.92 -15.54
N GLY A 113 -9.69 -10.61 -16.39
CA GLY A 113 -8.97 -9.33 -16.34
C GLY A 113 -7.81 -9.30 -15.32
N TRP A 114 -7.47 -10.42 -14.70
CA TRP A 114 -6.35 -10.55 -13.76
C TRP A 114 -5.20 -11.43 -14.29
N GLY A 115 -5.20 -11.79 -15.57
CA GLY A 115 -4.06 -12.48 -16.18
C GLY A 115 -2.83 -11.57 -16.30
N TRP A 116 -1.67 -12.17 -16.55
CA TRP A 116 -0.42 -11.42 -16.63
C TRP A 116 -0.47 -10.26 -17.62
N ASP A 117 -0.99 -10.51 -18.81
CA ASP A 117 -1.08 -9.47 -19.86
C ASP A 117 -2.03 -8.33 -19.47
N ASP A 118 -3.03 -8.62 -18.65
CA ASP A 118 -3.99 -7.62 -18.16
C ASP A 118 -3.33 -6.71 -17.10
N VAL A 119 -2.51 -7.27 -16.21
CA VAL A 119 -1.93 -6.53 -15.07
C VAL A 119 -0.57 -5.90 -15.35
N LEU A 120 0.20 -6.43 -16.31
CA LEU A 120 1.54 -5.95 -16.65
C LEU A 120 1.61 -4.46 -16.99
N PRO A 121 0.67 -3.87 -17.74
CA PRO A 121 0.70 -2.43 -18.05
C PRO A 121 0.69 -1.55 -16.79
N TYR A 122 -0.06 -1.97 -15.76
CA TYR A 122 -0.13 -1.23 -14.49
C TYR A 122 1.20 -1.31 -13.72
N PHE A 123 1.86 -2.48 -13.70
CA PHE A 123 3.19 -2.62 -13.11
C PHE A 123 4.24 -1.75 -13.81
N ILE A 124 4.18 -1.67 -15.13
CA ILE A 124 5.10 -0.82 -15.92
C ILE A 124 4.87 0.66 -15.57
N THR A 125 3.61 1.09 -15.51
CA THR A 125 3.26 2.48 -15.17
C THR A 125 3.79 2.88 -13.80
N VAL A 126 3.61 2.03 -12.78
CA VAL A 126 4.10 2.27 -11.42
C VAL A 126 5.63 2.29 -11.38
N SER A 127 6.29 1.34 -12.03
CA SER A 127 7.77 1.27 -12.10
C SER A 127 8.36 2.52 -12.75
N TYR A 128 7.76 2.99 -13.84
CA TYR A 128 8.23 4.22 -14.53
C TYR A 128 8.16 5.44 -13.61
N THR A 129 7.09 5.56 -12.83
CA THR A 129 6.93 6.65 -11.86
C THR A 129 8.02 6.62 -10.79
N HIS A 130 8.36 5.43 -10.28
CA HIS A 130 9.42 5.26 -9.29
C HIS A 130 10.83 5.51 -9.84
N LEU A 131 11.08 5.18 -11.10
CA LEU A 131 12.39 5.40 -11.75
C LEU A 131 12.64 6.86 -12.10
N THR A 132 11.60 7.67 -12.30
CA THR A 132 11.74 9.07 -12.71
C THR A 132 11.79 10.06 -11.55
N LEU A 133 11.26 9.71 -10.38
CA LEU A 133 11.25 10.57 -9.20
C LEU A 133 12.65 10.85 -8.62
N PRO A 134 13.57 9.86 -8.47
CA PRO A 134 14.91 10.12 -7.97
C PRO A 134 15.79 10.97 -8.88
N THR A 135 15.57 10.93 -10.19
CA THR A 135 16.37 11.67 -11.17
C THR A 135 15.97 13.15 -11.32
N ARG A 136 14.83 13.55 -10.73
CA ARG A 136 14.39 14.95 -10.70
C ARG A 136 14.76 15.69 -9.43
N LEU A 137 15.31 14.98 -8.44
CA LEU A 137 15.76 15.55 -7.16
C LEU A 137 17.31 15.66 -7.08
N LEU A 138 18.01 15.31 -8.15
CA LEU A 138 19.42 15.55 -8.38
C LEU A 138 19.61 16.58 -9.50
#